data_dc090fee6fc36a53e474a02a709a1323
#
_entry.id   dc090fee6fc36a53e474a02a709a1323
#
_cell.length_a   1.000
_cell.length_b   1.000
_cell.length_c   1.000
_cell.angle_alpha   90.00
_cell.angle_beta   90.00
_cell.angle_gamma   90.00
#
_symmetry.space_group_name_H-M   'P 1'
#
loop_
_entity.id
_entity.type
_entity.pdbx_description
1 polymer ?
#
loop_
_entity_poly.entity_id
_entity_poly.type
_entity_poly.pdbx_seq_one_letter_code
_entity_poly.pdbx_strand_id
1 'polypeptide(L)'
;MSAATPEIPNVIESLDYETILTRRKAAFVARWPQDQQQAWRDTLALESSPVTKLLEENAYLELLLRARINDAAASNLLAFARDRDLDRLADFYGLERRADESDEAFRARIRERIRGASTAGPAAHYRWHALSADPQIKDAHVDSPRPGLVRISITSHSGTVDADLLARTRDYLNRNDIRVLTDTLDIRAATVKTIDIAATIWLLPDGNADLINTLPDTLRAAVGSQLGLGRDLTRSWLIRTLHAEGVQRLILTSPAQDVVIAADEAASIGAVKLTLGGRDY
;
A
#
# COMPACT_ATOMS: atom_id res chain seq x y z
N MET A 1 -10.54 2.56 1.23
CA MET A 1 -10.99 1.23 0.76
C MET A 1 -9.90 0.24 1.13
N SER A 2 -10.19 -0.75 1.99
CA SER A 2 -9.25 -1.84 2.26
C SER A 2 -8.97 -2.54 0.93
N ALA A 3 -7.70 -2.63 0.54
CA ALA A 3 -7.32 -3.44 -0.61
C ALA A 3 -7.68 -4.88 -0.27
N ALA A 4 -8.64 -5.46 -1.01
CA ALA A 4 -8.94 -6.87 -0.90
C ALA A 4 -7.65 -7.66 -1.11
N THR A 5 -7.37 -8.61 -0.23
CA THR A 5 -6.25 -9.54 -0.41
C THR A 5 -6.45 -10.21 -1.77
N PRO A 6 -5.46 -10.19 -2.68
CA PRO A 6 -5.60 -10.83 -3.97
C PRO A 6 -5.95 -12.31 -3.81
N GLU A 7 -6.93 -12.79 -4.56
CA GLU A 7 -7.24 -14.23 -4.60
C GLU A 7 -6.03 -15.00 -5.10
N ILE A 8 -5.81 -16.20 -4.53
CA ILE A 8 -4.74 -17.11 -4.96
C ILE A 8 -5.02 -17.55 -6.39
N PRO A 9 -4.08 -17.37 -7.34
CA PRO A 9 -4.28 -17.79 -8.72
C PRO A 9 -4.49 -19.31 -8.86
N ASN A 10 -5.29 -19.72 -9.82
CA ASN A 10 -5.55 -21.15 -10.12
C ASN A 10 -4.28 -21.94 -10.52
N VAL A 11 -3.17 -21.25 -10.82
CA VAL A 11 -1.88 -21.87 -11.13
C VAL A 11 -1.18 -22.46 -9.90
N ILE A 12 -1.66 -22.12 -8.69
CA ILE A 12 -1.06 -22.60 -7.43
C ILE A 12 -1.47 -24.06 -7.20
N GLU A 13 -0.49 -24.94 -7.13
CA GLU A 13 -0.64 -26.36 -6.85
C GLU A 13 -0.83 -26.63 -5.34
N SER A 14 -1.66 -27.62 -5.01
CA SER A 14 -1.82 -28.07 -3.62
C SER A 14 -0.54 -28.76 -3.11
N LEU A 15 -0.10 -28.40 -1.91
CA LEU A 15 1.08 -28.95 -1.23
C LEU A 15 0.66 -29.96 -0.13
N ASP A 16 -0.27 -30.86 -0.44
CA ASP A 16 -0.72 -31.90 0.49
C ASP A 16 0.01 -33.24 0.20
N TYR A 17 0.98 -33.55 1.05
CA TYR A 17 1.80 -34.75 0.94
C TYR A 17 0.97 -36.04 0.99
N GLU A 18 0.02 -36.13 1.91
CA GLU A 18 -0.81 -37.33 2.09
C GLU A 18 -1.70 -37.62 0.87
N THR A 19 -2.28 -36.58 0.31
CA THR A 19 -3.04 -36.68 -0.94
C THR A 19 -2.15 -37.13 -2.09
N ILE A 20 -0.95 -36.59 -2.22
CA ILE A 20 0.02 -36.98 -3.25
C ILE A 20 0.42 -38.46 -3.07
N LEU A 21 0.79 -38.87 -1.86
CA LEU A 21 1.19 -40.25 -1.54
C LEU A 21 0.05 -41.25 -1.82
N THR A 22 -1.14 -40.94 -1.35
CA THR A 22 -2.34 -41.81 -1.57
C THR A 22 -2.59 -42.01 -3.06
N ARG A 23 -2.56 -40.93 -3.85
CA ARG A 23 -2.71 -40.99 -5.31
C ARG A 23 -1.62 -41.84 -5.97
N ARG A 24 -0.35 -41.69 -5.54
CA ARG A 24 0.80 -42.45 -6.07
C ARG A 24 0.66 -43.93 -5.73
N LYS A 25 0.28 -44.31 -4.51
CA LYS A 25 0.01 -45.67 -4.11
C LYS A 25 -1.12 -46.29 -4.96
N ALA A 26 -2.22 -45.57 -5.13
CA ALA A 26 -3.34 -46.00 -5.97
C ALA A 26 -2.93 -46.17 -7.45
N ALA A 27 -2.18 -45.25 -8.01
CA ALA A 27 -1.68 -45.31 -9.37
C ALA A 27 -0.70 -46.48 -9.59
N PHE A 28 0.13 -46.77 -8.59
CA PHE A 28 1.04 -47.94 -8.61
C PHE A 28 0.24 -49.23 -8.64
N VAL A 29 -0.73 -49.41 -7.74
CA VAL A 29 -1.60 -50.59 -7.70
C VAL A 29 -2.37 -50.82 -9.00
N ALA A 30 -2.91 -49.74 -9.58
CA ALA A 30 -3.67 -49.80 -10.82
C ALA A 30 -2.87 -50.29 -12.05
N ARG A 31 -1.52 -50.31 -11.99
CA ARG A 31 -0.66 -50.83 -13.06
C ARG A 31 -0.51 -52.33 -13.05
N TRP A 32 -0.97 -53.01 -11.97
CA TRP A 32 -0.88 -54.46 -11.81
C TRP A 32 -2.19 -55.15 -12.25
N PRO A 33 -2.11 -56.42 -12.70
CA PRO A 33 -3.32 -57.23 -12.97
C PRO A 33 -4.25 -57.26 -11.76
N GLN A 34 -5.56 -57.38 -12.03
CA GLN A 34 -6.58 -57.24 -10.99
C GLN A 34 -6.44 -58.28 -9.86
N ASP A 35 -6.01 -59.47 -10.18
CA ASP A 35 -5.77 -60.58 -9.23
C ASP A 35 -4.58 -60.29 -8.28
N GLN A 36 -3.64 -59.44 -8.65
CA GLN A 36 -2.46 -59.03 -7.86
C GLN A 36 -2.66 -57.75 -7.07
N GLN A 37 -3.66 -56.95 -7.40
CA GLN A 37 -3.84 -55.64 -6.81
C GLN A 37 -4.01 -55.65 -5.29
N GLN A 38 -4.69 -56.68 -4.74
CA GLN A 38 -4.89 -56.77 -3.29
C GLN A 38 -3.55 -57.01 -2.56
N ALA A 39 -2.73 -57.94 -3.05
CA ALA A 39 -1.42 -58.24 -2.48
C ALA A 39 -0.52 -56.98 -2.46
N TRP A 40 -0.59 -56.12 -3.51
CA TRP A 40 0.13 -54.87 -3.55
C TRP A 40 -0.44 -53.83 -2.58
N ARG A 41 -1.75 -53.75 -2.36
CA ARG A 41 -2.34 -52.87 -1.32
C ARG A 41 -1.84 -53.28 0.06
N ASP A 42 -1.78 -54.57 0.37
CA ASP A 42 -1.30 -55.10 1.65
C ASP A 42 0.19 -54.79 1.83
N THR A 43 0.99 -54.97 0.77
CA THR A 43 2.43 -54.61 0.78
C THR A 43 2.67 -53.14 1.02
N LEU A 44 1.87 -52.25 0.37
CA LEU A 44 2.01 -50.79 0.52
C LEU A 44 1.43 -50.23 1.83
N ALA A 45 0.71 -51.06 2.60
CA ALA A 45 0.31 -50.77 3.98
C ALA A 45 1.46 -50.93 4.97
N LEU A 46 2.53 -51.67 4.62
CA LEU A 46 3.72 -51.90 5.46
C LEU A 46 4.67 -50.71 5.30
N GLU A 47 4.91 -50.00 6.38
CA GLU A 47 5.86 -48.89 6.41
C GLU A 47 7.32 -49.33 6.13
N SER A 48 7.66 -50.56 6.46
CA SER A 48 8.97 -51.17 6.25
C SER A 48 9.22 -51.65 4.81
N SER A 49 8.21 -51.64 3.96
CA SER A 49 8.37 -52.08 2.57
C SER A 49 9.25 -51.10 1.78
N PRO A 50 10.31 -51.61 1.09
CA PRO A 50 11.16 -50.74 0.24
C PRO A 50 10.37 -50.01 -0.85
N VAL A 51 9.31 -50.62 -1.38
CA VAL A 51 8.45 -50.00 -2.39
C VAL A 51 7.63 -48.83 -1.78
N THR A 52 7.15 -49.03 -0.53
CA THR A 52 6.46 -47.93 0.18
C THR A 52 7.42 -46.76 0.39
N LYS A 53 8.68 -46.99 0.85
CA LYS A 53 9.66 -45.94 1.02
C LYS A 53 9.99 -45.21 -0.29
N LEU A 54 10.08 -45.94 -1.40
CA LEU A 54 10.31 -45.34 -2.71
C LEU A 54 9.12 -44.42 -3.13
N LEU A 55 7.88 -44.84 -2.86
CA LEU A 55 6.70 -44.03 -3.18
C LEU A 55 6.58 -42.80 -2.26
N GLU A 56 7.00 -42.92 -0.99
CA GLU A 56 7.10 -41.79 -0.04
C GLU A 56 8.11 -40.76 -0.53
N GLU A 57 9.32 -41.18 -0.93
CA GLU A 57 10.32 -40.30 -1.51
C GLU A 57 9.82 -39.62 -2.78
N ASN A 58 9.21 -40.37 -3.69
CA ASN A 58 8.64 -39.79 -4.90
C ASN A 58 7.51 -38.80 -4.63
N ALA A 59 6.67 -39.04 -3.59
CA ALA A 59 5.63 -38.11 -3.18
C ALA A 59 6.23 -36.82 -2.62
N TYR A 60 7.33 -36.95 -1.85
CA TYR A 60 8.05 -35.78 -1.32
C TYR A 60 8.73 -34.95 -2.44
N LEU A 61 9.36 -35.61 -3.40
CA LEU A 61 9.92 -34.95 -4.57
C LEU A 61 8.84 -34.21 -5.40
N GLU A 62 7.66 -34.82 -5.57
CA GLU A 62 6.53 -34.13 -6.23
C GLU A 62 6.09 -32.91 -5.43
N LEU A 63 5.99 -33.01 -4.11
CA LEU A 63 5.66 -31.88 -3.25
C LEU A 63 6.66 -30.73 -3.41
N LEU A 64 7.97 -31.03 -3.43
CA LEU A 64 9.01 -30.02 -3.65
C LEU A 64 8.91 -29.38 -5.04
N LEU A 65 8.60 -30.18 -6.07
CA LEU A 65 8.41 -29.65 -7.43
C LEU A 65 7.19 -28.73 -7.51
N ARG A 66 6.07 -29.10 -6.87
CA ARG A 66 4.89 -28.24 -6.77
C ARG A 66 5.17 -26.94 -6.03
N ALA A 67 5.92 -27.03 -4.92
CA ALA A 67 6.36 -25.83 -4.19
C ALA A 67 7.19 -24.92 -5.11
N ARG A 68 8.12 -25.48 -5.88
CA ARG A 68 8.92 -24.71 -6.84
C ARG A 68 8.09 -24.09 -7.97
N ILE A 69 7.06 -24.80 -8.45
CA ILE A 69 6.11 -24.26 -9.44
C ILE A 69 5.36 -23.08 -8.84
N ASN A 70 4.90 -23.20 -7.60
CA ASN A 70 4.18 -22.14 -6.90
C ASN A 70 5.06 -20.89 -6.71
N ASP A 71 6.32 -21.08 -6.31
CA ASP A 71 7.29 -19.99 -6.18
C ASP A 71 7.52 -19.29 -7.54
N ALA A 72 7.72 -20.08 -8.60
CA ALA A 72 7.91 -19.55 -9.94
C ALA A 72 6.66 -18.83 -10.48
N ALA A 73 5.47 -19.29 -10.14
CA ALA A 73 4.24 -18.60 -10.50
C ALA A 73 4.09 -17.28 -9.72
N ALA A 74 4.36 -17.30 -8.41
CA ALA A 74 4.29 -16.12 -7.55
C ALA A 74 5.28 -15.03 -7.97
N SER A 75 6.51 -15.40 -8.38
CA SER A 75 7.56 -14.46 -8.78
C SER A 75 7.18 -13.64 -10.02
N ASN A 76 6.27 -14.14 -10.86
CA ASN A 76 5.81 -13.44 -12.07
C ASN A 76 4.54 -12.59 -11.86
N LEU A 77 4.02 -12.54 -10.66
CA LEU A 77 2.80 -11.81 -10.33
C LEU A 77 3.13 -10.59 -9.45
N LEU A 78 2.83 -9.39 -9.92
CA LEU A 78 3.11 -8.15 -9.19
C LEU A 78 2.57 -8.15 -7.75
N ALA A 79 1.46 -8.86 -7.50
CA ALA A 79 0.86 -8.95 -6.15
C ALA A 79 1.72 -9.77 -5.17
N PHE A 80 2.49 -10.75 -5.66
CA PHE A 80 3.20 -11.75 -4.86
C PHE A 80 4.72 -11.69 -5.00
N ALA A 81 5.25 -11.13 -6.09
CA ALA A 81 6.70 -10.99 -6.33
C ALA A 81 7.38 -10.21 -5.20
N ARG A 82 8.59 -10.61 -4.83
CA ARG A 82 9.39 -10.03 -3.75
C ARG A 82 10.82 -9.79 -4.21
N ASP A 83 11.53 -8.92 -3.51
CA ASP A 83 12.95 -8.65 -3.70
C ASP A 83 13.30 -8.47 -5.19
N ARG A 84 14.27 -9.23 -5.69
CA ARG A 84 14.76 -9.17 -7.07
C ARG A 84 13.72 -9.53 -8.13
N ASP A 85 12.74 -10.37 -7.80
CA ASP A 85 11.67 -10.72 -8.74
C ASP A 85 10.74 -9.51 -8.95
N LEU A 86 10.45 -8.77 -7.89
CA LEU A 86 9.71 -7.51 -7.98
C LEU A 86 10.50 -6.45 -8.75
N ASP A 87 11.82 -6.36 -8.54
CA ASP A 87 12.71 -5.45 -9.26
C ASP A 87 12.68 -5.74 -10.77
N ARG A 88 12.71 -7.01 -11.17
CA ARG A 88 12.61 -7.41 -12.58
C ARG A 88 11.27 -7.06 -13.21
N LEU A 89 10.17 -7.21 -12.47
CA LEU A 89 8.85 -6.77 -12.97
C LEU A 89 8.80 -5.25 -13.15
N ALA A 90 9.50 -4.49 -12.30
CA ALA A 90 9.58 -3.05 -12.39
C ALA A 90 10.36 -2.56 -13.62
N ASP A 91 11.38 -3.31 -14.06
CA ASP A 91 12.19 -3.02 -15.25
C ASP A 91 11.34 -2.87 -16.52
N PHE A 92 10.27 -3.65 -16.68
CA PHE A 92 9.33 -3.51 -17.80
C PHE A 92 8.68 -2.13 -17.89
N TYR A 93 8.63 -1.41 -16.76
CA TYR A 93 8.04 -0.08 -16.64
C TYR A 93 9.11 1.02 -16.50
N GLY A 94 10.39 0.66 -16.62
CA GLY A 94 11.51 1.58 -16.47
C GLY A 94 11.64 2.13 -15.06
N LEU A 95 11.37 1.31 -14.05
CA LEU A 95 11.47 1.68 -12.63
C LEU A 95 12.59 0.92 -11.94
N GLU A 96 13.39 1.66 -11.18
CA GLU A 96 14.38 1.13 -10.25
C GLU A 96 13.92 1.35 -8.81
N ARG A 97 14.28 0.41 -7.92
CA ARG A 97 14.03 0.53 -6.49
C ARG A 97 14.87 1.66 -5.89
N ARG A 98 14.26 2.49 -5.07
CA ARG A 98 14.97 3.53 -4.30
C ARG A 98 15.72 2.89 -3.13
N ALA A 99 16.75 3.59 -2.63
CA ALA A 99 17.44 3.16 -1.40
C ALA A 99 16.42 3.03 -0.26
N ASP A 100 16.52 1.94 0.50
CA ASP A 100 15.66 1.61 1.64
C ASP A 100 14.15 1.51 1.34
N GLU A 101 13.76 1.37 0.06
CA GLU A 101 12.36 1.23 -0.33
C GLU A 101 11.89 -0.21 -0.09
N SER A 102 10.85 -0.37 0.74
CA SER A 102 10.22 -1.67 1.00
C SER A 102 9.50 -2.20 -0.26
N ASP A 103 9.33 -3.54 -0.34
CA ASP A 103 8.57 -4.19 -1.42
C ASP A 103 7.16 -3.63 -1.56
N GLU A 104 6.50 -3.31 -0.45
CA GLU A 104 5.14 -2.75 -0.44
C GLU A 104 5.10 -1.35 -1.08
N ALA A 105 6.03 -0.47 -0.69
CA ALA A 105 6.15 0.88 -1.25
C ALA A 105 6.51 0.83 -2.73
N PHE A 106 7.47 -0.04 -3.11
CA PHE A 106 7.88 -0.21 -4.50
C PHE A 106 6.75 -0.78 -5.34
N ARG A 107 6.01 -1.78 -4.87
CA ARG A 107 4.84 -2.34 -5.54
C ARG A 107 3.74 -1.30 -5.74
N ALA A 108 3.49 -0.44 -4.75
CA ALA A 108 2.54 0.67 -4.89
C ALA A 108 2.99 1.63 -6.00
N ARG A 109 4.27 1.97 -6.07
CA ARG A 109 4.87 2.84 -7.10
C ARG A 109 4.81 2.22 -8.50
N ILE A 110 5.02 0.91 -8.64
CA ILE A 110 4.84 0.19 -9.91
C ILE A 110 3.37 0.27 -10.37
N ARG A 111 2.41 0.07 -9.46
CA ARG A 111 0.97 0.21 -9.79
C ARG A 111 0.61 1.63 -10.25
N GLU A 112 1.16 2.64 -9.60
CA GLU A 112 0.98 4.04 -10.03
C GLU A 112 1.59 4.28 -11.43
N ARG A 113 2.78 3.75 -11.70
CA ARG A 113 3.40 3.83 -13.03
C ARG A 113 2.54 3.16 -14.11
N ILE A 114 1.99 1.98 -13.83
CA ILE A 114 1.11 1.27 -14.76
C ILE A 114 -0.14 2.13 -15.06
N ARG A 115 -0.74 2.75 -14.04
CA ARG A 115 -1.90 3.64 -14.22
C ARG A 115 -1.55 4.90 -15.02
N GLY A 116 -0.34 5.41 -14.81
CA GLY A 116 0.17 6.60 -15.50
C GLY A 116 0.78 6.32 -16.88
N ALA A 117 0.88 5.05 -17.31
CA ALA A 117 1.55 4.69 -18.56
C ALA A 117 0.74 5.04 -19.84
N SER A 118 -0.51 5.50 -19.69
CA SER A 118 -1.33 5.89 -20.84
C SER A 118 -0.80 7.16 -21.49
N THR A 119 -0.55 7.12 -22.79
CA THR A 119 -0.13 8.26 -23.62
C THR A 119 -1.26 9.20 -23.99
N ALA A 120 -2.51 8.89 -23.60
CA ALA A 120 -3.69 9.70 -23.91
C ALA A 120 -3.93 10.86 -22.91
N GLY A 121 -3.02 11.10 -21.97
CA GLY A 121 -3.09 12.20 -21.00
C GLY A 121 -4.18 12.09 -19.92
N PRO A 122 -4.50 10.88 -19.37
CA PRO A 122 -5.42 10.81 -18.25
C PRO A 122 -4.83 11.50 -17.00
N ALA A 123 -5.68 11.89 -16.05
CA ALA A 123 -5.24 12.50 -14.81
C ALA A 123 -4.13 11.69 -14.09
N ALA A 124 -4.20 10.36 -14.17
CA ALA A 124 -3.18 9.46 -13.60
C ALA A 124 -1.80 9.61 -14.25
N HIS A 125 -1.73 9.91 -15.57
CA HIS A 125 -0.47 10.19 -16.27
C HIS A 125 0.21 11.43 -15.69
N TYR A 126 -0.49 12.56 -15.68
CA TYR A 126 0.07 13.80 -15.14
C TYR A 126 0.36 13.73 -13.65
N ARG A 127 -0.47 13.02 -12.87
CA ARG A 127 -0.20 12.80 -11.45
C ARG A 127 1.09 12.00 -11.23
N TRP A 128 1.28 10.92 -11.98
CA TRP A 128 2.51 10.13 -11.93
C TRP A 128 3.75 10.98 -12.23
N HIS A 129 3.70 11.75 -13.33
CA HIS A 129 4.81 12.59 -13.72
C HIS A 129 5.05 13.75 -12.75
N ALA A 130 4.02 14.34 -12.15
CA ALA A 130 4.16 15.35 -11.11
C ALA A 130 4.90 14.78 -9.88
N LEU A 131 4.51 13.59 -9.40
CA LEU A 131 5.19 12.90 -8.29
C LEU A 131 6.61 12.44 -8.61
N SER A 132 6.93 12.29 -9.90
CA SER A 132 8.26 11.89 -10.37
C SER A 132 9.18 13.09 -10.67
N ALA A 133 8.63 14.30 -10.76
CA ALA A 133 9.38 15.49 -11.12
C ALA A 133 10.41 15.90 -10.06
N ASP A 134 10.06 15.75 -8.78
CA ASP A 134 10.95 16.10 -7.66
C ASP A 134 10.59 15.27 -6.41
N PRO A 135 11.59 14.71 -5.69
CA PRO A 135 11.36 13.94 -4.47
C PRO A 135 10.70 14.73 -3.32
N GLN A 136 10.75 16.06 -3.36
CA GLN A 136 10.08 16.91 -2.37
C GLN A 136 8.56 16.91 -2.52
N ILE A 137 8.03 16.53 -3.68
CA ILE A 137 6.59 16.50 -3.92
C ILE A 137 5.99 15.29 -3.20
N LYS A 138 5.06 15.57 -2.28
CA LYS A 138 4.37 14.59 -1.47
C LYS A 138 3.14 14.03 -2.19
N ASP A 139 2.33 14.91 -2.78
CA ASP A 139 1.09 14.54 -3.44
C ASP A 139 0.74 15.53 -4.56
N ALA A 140 -0.05 15.07 -5.53
CA ALA A 140 -0.51 15.87 -6.66
C ALA A 140 -1.97 15.55 -6.99
N HIS A 141 -2.76 16.58 -7.21
CA HIS A 141 -4.13 16.48 -7.76
C HIS A 141 -4.15 17.03 -9.17
N VAL A 142 -4.88 16.34 -10.06
CA VAL A 142 -5.00 16.72 -11.48
C VAL A 142 -6.46 16.79 -11.85
N ASP A 143 -6.87 17.93 -12.37
CA ASP A 143 -8.21 18.14 -12.92
C ASP A 143 -8.16 18.96 -14.22
N SER A 144 -9.29 19.03 -14.91
CA SER A 144 -9.45 19.83 -16.12
C SER A 144 -10.59 20.82 -15.94
N PRO A 145 -10.34 22.05 -15.50
CA PRO A 145 -11.38 23.05 -15.27
C PRO A 145 -12.06 23.52 -16.56
N ARG A 146 -11.42 23.35 -17.69
CA ARG A 146 -11.96 23.61 -19.04
C ARG A 146 -11.21 22.76 -20.08
N PRO A 147 -11.83 22.48 -21.24
CA PRO A 147 -11.18 21.73 -22.32
C PRO A 147 -9.81 22.29 -22.68
N GLY A 148 -8.80 21.42 -22.83
CA GLY A 148 -7.43 21.79 -23.18
C GLY A 148 -6.60 22.41 -22.06
N LEU A 149 -7.18 22.63 -20.86
CA LEU A 149 -6.44 23.10 -19.69
C LEU A 149 -6.38 21.98 -18.64
N VAL A 150 -5.17 21.51 -18.33
CA VAL A 150 -4.91 20.54 -17.26
C VAL A 150 -4.28 21.29 -16.09
N ARG A 151 -4.97 21.28 -14.97
CA ARG A 151 -4.50 21.90 -13.73
C ARG A 151 -3.89 20.85 -12.82
N ILE A 152 -2.67 21.14 -12.33
CA ILE A 152 -1.90 20.22 -11.47
C ILE A 152 -1.55 20.97 -10.19
N SER A 153 -2.22 20.61 -9.12
CA SER A 153 -1.99 21.17 -7.78
C SER A 153 -1.08 20.25 -6.99
N ILE A 154 0.08 20.74 -6.56
CA ILE A 154 1.08 19.94 -5.83
C ILE A 154 1.23 20.38 -4.38
N THR A 155 1.57 19.43 -3.51
CA THR A 155 2.00 19.69 -2.13
C THR A 155 3.34 19.03 -1.85
N SER A 156 4.12 19.58 -0.93
CA SER A 156 5.44 19.06 -0.57
C SER A 156 5.41 18.34 0.78
N HIS A 157 6.46 17.57 1.06
CA HIS A 157 6.66 16.94 2.37
C HIS A 157 6.90 17.98 3.49
N SER A 158 7.46 19.16 3.17
CA SER A 158 7.65 20.27 4.11
C SER A 158 6.37 21.07 4.37
N GLY A 159 5.30 20.83 3.61
CA GLY A 159 4.05 21.59 3.65
C GLY A 159 4.08 22.91 2.87
N THR A 160 5.27 23.35 2.39
CA THR A 160 5.43 24.56 1.57
C THR A 160 5.93 24.19 0.18
N VAL A 161 5.38 24.85 -0.83
CA VAL A 161 5.79 24.70 -2.23
C VAL A 161 6.36 26.05 -2.66
N ASP A 162 7.67 26.12 -2.82
CA ASP A 162 8.37 27.35 -3.23
C ASP A 162 8.35 27.53 -4.76
N ALA A 163 8.82 28.69 -5.20
CA ALA A 163 8.86 29.05 -6.62
C ALA A 163 9.82 28.15 -7.43
N ASP A 164 10.92 27.70 -6.80
CA ASP A 164 11.91 26.83 -7.44
C ASP A 164 11.36 25.43 -7.68
N LEU A 165 10.67 24.86 -6.70
CA LEU A 165 9.99 23.56 -6.85
C LEU A 165 8.93 23.63 -7.94
N LEU A 166 8.14 24.70 -7.99
CA LEU A 166 7.15 24.92 -9.05
C LEU A 166 7.80 25.04 -10.43
N ALA A 167 8.94 25.75 -10.53
CA ALA A 167 9.66 25.90 -11.80
C ALA A 167 10.19 24.54 -12.30
N ARG A 168 10.89 23.80 -11.44
CA ARG A 168 11.40 22.46 -11.79
C ARG A 168 10.28 21.51 -12.20
N THR A 169 9.17 21.50 -11.46
CA THR A 169 8.00 20.67 -11.79
C THR A 169 7.40 21.08 -13.13
N ARG A 170 7.30 22.38 -13.41
CA ARG A 170 6.78 22.89 -14.68
C ARG A 170 7.67 22.49 -15.85
N ASP A 171 8.98 22.65 -15.71
CA ASP A 171 9.94 22.29 -16.77
C ASP A 171 9.89 20.81 -17.08
N TYR A 172 9.82 19.96 -16.05
CA TYR A 172 9.70 18.51 -16.19
C TYR A 172 8.40 18.11 -16.91
N LEU A 173 7.24 18.62 -16.46
CA LEU A 173 5.94 18.28 -17.02
C LEU A 173 5.72 18.80 -18.46
N ASN A 174 6.41 19.88 -18.86
CA ASN A 174 6.31 20.42 -20.21
C ASN A 174 7.25 19.73 -21.21
N ARG A 175 8.00 18.72 -20.82
CA ARG A 175 8.80 17.93 -21.75
C ARG A 175 7.94 17.30 -22.84
N ASN A 176 8.48 17.19 -24.07
CA ASN A 176 7.76 16.65 -25.22
C ASN A 176 7.36 15.17 -25.09
N ASP A 177 8.07 14.42 -24.24
CA ASP A 177 7.79 13.00 -23.93
C ASP A 177 6.73 12.82 -22.83
N ILE A 178 6.29 13.89 -22.18
CA ILE A 178 5.33 13.88 -21.07
C ILE A 178 4.06 14.64 -21.43
N ARG A 179 4.19 15.90 -21.90
CA ARG A 179 3.05 16.74 -22.19
C ARG A 179 2.30 16.28 -23.45
N VAL A 180 1.00 16.08 -23.32
CA VAL A 180 0.13 15.85 -24.50
C VAL A 180 0.06 17.12 -25.33
N LEU A 181 0.14 16.99 -26.65
CA LEU A 181 0.31 18.11 -27.59
C LEU A 181 -0.81 19.18 -27.48
N THR A 182 -2.04 18.74 -27.17
CA THR A 182 -3.22 19.61 -27.07
C THR A 182 -3.41 20.26 -25.71
N ASP A 183 -2.60 19.85 -24.70
CA ASP A 183 -2.82 20.26 -23.31
C ASP A 183 -2.00 21.49 -22.95
N THR A 184 -2.67 22.45 -22.31
CA THR A 184 -2.03 23.56 -21.61
C THR A 184 -1.95 23.20 -20.13
N LEU A 185 -0.74 23.23 -19.54
CA LEU A 185 -0.52 22.83 -18.15
C LEU A 185 -0.52 24.06 -17.24
N ASP A 186 -1.36 24.06 -16.21
CA ASP A 186 -1.37 25.01 -15.09
C ASP A 186 -0.87 24.31 -13.83
N ILE A 187 0.42 24.50 -13.52
CA ILE A 187 1.07 23.88 -12.35
C ILE A 187 1.12 24.91 -11.22
N ARG A 188 0.56 24.57 -10.09
CA ARG A 188 0.45 25.46 -8.92
C ARG A 188 0.62 24.73 -7.59
N ALA A 189 0.91 25.49 -6.54
CA ALA A 189 0.81 25.00 -5.18
C ALA A 189 -0.66 24.68 -4.82
N ALA A 190 -0.89 23.61 -4.09
CA ALA A 190 -2.20 23.31 -3.50
C ALA A 190 -2.59 24.41 -2.49
N THR A 191 -3.87 24.67 -2.39
CA THR A 191 -4.38 25.59 -1.36
C THR A 191 -4.30 24.93 0.00
N VAL A 192 -3.76 25.63 1.00
CA VAL A 192 -3.65 25.09 2.36
C VAL A 192 -4.82 25.61 3.20
N LYS A 193 -5.64 24.67 3.69
CA LYS A 193 -6.73 24.98 4.62
C LYS A 193 -6.26 24.75 6.04
N THR A 194 -6.05 25.84 6.78
CA THR A 194 -5.60 25.79 8.18
C THR A 194 -6.79 25.59 9.11
N ILE A 195 -6.72 24.61 10.01
CA ILE A 195 -7.76 24.22 10.95
C ILE A 195 -7.23 24.35 12.38
N ASP A 196 -7.92 25.16 13.20
CA ASP A 196 -7.63 25.30 14.63
C ASP A 196 -8.34 24.22 15.42
N ILE A 197 -7.63 23.61 16.34
CA ILE A 197 -8.10 22.51 17.17
C ILE A 197 -8.26 22.98 18.60
N ALA A 198 -9.39 22.66 19.22
CA ALA A 198 -9.61 22.85 20.65
C ALA A 198 -10.23 21.59 21.25
N ALA A 199 -9.65 21.10 22.34
CA ALA A 199 -10.16 19.93 23.05
C ALA A 199 -9.87 20.00 24.55
N THR A 200 -10.75 19.35 25.34
CA THR A 200 -10.52 19.09 26.76
C THR A 200 -10.18 17.61 26.92
N ILE A 201 -9.09 17.33 27.64
CA ILE A 201 -8.53 15.99 27.83
C ILE A 201 -8.58 15.65 29.31
N TRP A 202 -9.07 14.47 29.66
CA TRP A 202 -8.94 13.85 30.98
C TRP A 202 -7.91 12.74 30.92
N LEU A 203 -7.02 12.72 31.90
CA LEU A 203 -5.98 11.69 31.98
C LEU A 203 -6.38 10.57 32.94
N LEU A 204 -5.83 9.38 32.73
CA LEU A 204 -5.83 8.33 33.72
C LEU A 204 -5.08 8.82 34.97
N PRO A 205 -5.33 8.22 36.18
CA PRO A 205 -4.66 8.62 37.41
C PRO A 205 -3.12 8.62 37.31
N ASP A 206 -2.56 7.66 36.61
CA ASP A 206 -1.12 7.47 36.31
C ASP A 206 -0.67 8.11 35.01
N GLY A 207 -1.57 8.70 34.22
CA GLY A 207 -1.29 9.31 32.94
C GLY A 207 -0.30 10.48 33.04
N ASN A 208 0.62 10.59 32.08
CA ASN A 208 1.60 11.68 32.04
C ASN A 208 0.94 13.02 31.69
N ALA A 209 1.05 14.02 32.55
CA ALA A 209 0.51 15.37 32.33
C ALA A 209 1.17 16.09 31.15
N ASP A 210 2.39 15.70 30.76
CA ASP A 210 3.12 16.31 29.65
C ASP A 210 2.52 15.98 28.27
N LEU A 211 1.58 15.04 28.21
CA LEU A 211 0.82 14.75 26.98
C LEU A 211 0.16 15.99 26.37
N ILE A 212 -0.28 16.94 27.20
CA ILE A 212 -0.88 18.19 26.70
C ILE A 212 0.10 19.00 25.85
N ASN A 213 1.40 18.94 26.17
CA ASN A 213 2.45 19.65 25.45
C ASN A 213 2.92 18.90 24.20
N THR A 214 2.89 17.57 24.21
CA THR A 214 3.43 16.74 23.11
C THR A 214 2.37 16.36 22.07
N LEU A 215 1.11 16.21 22.43
CA LEU A 215 0.02 15.87 21.50
C LEU A 215 -0.17 16.86 20.34
N PRO A 216 0.03 18.19 20.49
CA PRO A 216 -0.04 19.11 19.36
C PRO A 216 0.95 18.78 18.25
N ASP A 217 2.18 18.43 18.60
CA ASP A 217 3.21 18.08 17.60
C ASP A 217 2.96 16.70 17.01
N THR A 218 2.52 15.74 17.80
CA THR A 218 2.07 14.43 17.32
C THR A 218 0.93 14.57 16.31
N LEU A 219 -0.04 15.45 16.58
CA LEU A 219 -1.16 15.71 15.67
C LEU A 219 -0.66 16.34 14.35
N ARG A 220 0.22 17.34 14.41
CA ARG A 220 0.81 17.97 13.21
C ARG A 220 1.60 16.95 12.38
N ALA A 221 2.41 16.13 13.02
CA ALA A 221 3.16 15.06 12.36
C ALA A 221 2.22 14.04 11.70
N ALA A 222 1.14 13.64 12.38
CA ALA A 222 0.14 12.72 11.84
C ALA A 222 -0.58 13.30 10.60
N VAL A 223 -0.98 14.58 10.63
CA VAL A 223 -1.56 15.26 9.46
C VAL A 223 -0.54 15.31 8.33
N GLY A 224 0.71 15.70 8.65
CA GLY A 224 1.80 15.77 7.69
C GLY A 224 2.13 14.44 7.01
N SER A 225 2.02 13.31 7.69
CA SER A 225 2.37 11.99 7.16
C SER A 225 1.18 11.22 6.55
N GLN A 226 -0.02 11.33 7.14
CA GLN A 226 -1.16 10.46 6.80
C GLN A 226 -2.17 11.12 5.85
N LEU A 227 -2.26 12.46 5.83
CA LEU A 227 -3.21 13.17 4.98
C LEU A 227 -2.51 13.72 3.72
N GLY A 228 -3.10 13.41 2.56
CA GLY A 228 -2.76 13.98 1.27
C GLY A 228 -3.77 15.05 0.85
N LEU A 229 -3.73 15.42 -0.44
CA LEU A 229 -4.72 16.32 -1.04
C LEU A 229 -6.13 15.71 -1.03
N GLY A 230 -7.15 16.55 -0.83
CA GLY A 230 -8.55 16.16 -0.86
C GLY A 230 -8.97 15.19 0.26
N ARG A 231 -8.19 15.10 1.34
CA ARG A 231 -8.51 14.25 2.48
C ARG A 231 -9.20 15.04 3.57
N ASP A 232 -10.48 14.73 3.79
CA ASP A 232 -11.27 15.35 4.85
C ASP A 232 -10.65 15.12 6.23
N LEU A 233 -10.69 16.17 7.05
CA LEU A 233 -10.27 16.09 8.45
C LEU A 233 -11.49 15.81 9.31
N THR A 234 -11.77 14.53 9.57
CA THR A 234 -12.91 14.09 10.34
C THR A 234 -12.68 14.22 11.84
N ARG A 235 -13.73 14.52 12.59
CA ARG A 235 -13.68 14.55 14.06
C ARG A 235 -13.24 13.22 14.66
N SER A 236 -13.72 12.11 14.09
CA SER A 236 -13.34 10.76 14.54
C SER A 236 -11.84 10.50 14.37
N TRP A 237 -11.24 10.95 13.26
CA TRP A 237 -9.80 10.85 13.05
C TRP A 237 -9.01 11.69 14.05
N LEU A 238 -9.46 12.94 14.31
CA LEU A 238 -8.86 13.83 15.31
C LEU A 238 -8.92 13.22 16.71
N ILE A 239 -10.09 12.71 17.13
CA ILE A 239 -10.28 12.05 18.42
C ILE A 239 -9.35 10.85 18.55
N ARG A 240 -9.29 9.98 17.53
CA ARG A 240 -8.39 8.82 17.51
C ARG A 240 -6.92 9.23 17.67
N THR A 241 -6.51 10.28 16.99
CA THR A 241 -5.10 10.73 16.99
C THR A 241 -4.71 11.39 18.33
N LEU A 242 -5.63 12.11 18.96
CA LEU A 242 -5.41 12.76 20.26
C LEU A 242 -5.64 11.82 21.45
N HIS A 243 -6.30 10.67 21.25
CA HIS A 243 -6.54 9.67 22.29
C HIS A 243 -5.33 8.74 22.43
N ALA A 244 -4.22 9.30 22.91
CA ALA A 244 -2.99 8.55 23.16
C ALA A 244 -3.07 7.74 24.46
N GLU A 245 -2.10 6.86 24.68
CA GLU A 245 -1.95 6.11 25.93
C GLU A 245 -1.85 7.07 27.13
N GLY A 246 -2.62 6.81 28.17
CA GLY A 246 -2.75 7.69 29.35
C GLY A 246 -3.89 8.71 29.26
N VAL A 247 -4.54 8.86 28.11
CA VAL A 247 -5.77 9.66 27.98
C VAL A 247 -6.98 8.79 28.28
N GLN A 248 -7.73 9.15 29.32
CA GLN A 248 -8.98 8.46 29.70
C GLN A 248 -10.15 8.88 28.81
N ARG A 249 -10.31 10.18 28.57
CA ARG A 249 -11.42 10.76 27.81
C ARG A 249 -10.99 12.03 27.09
N LEU A 250 -11.58 12.31 25.93
CA LEU A 250 -11.37 13.52 25.17
C LEU A 250 -12.71 14.08 24.68
N ILE A 251 -12.90 15.39 24.82
CA ILE A 251 -14.02 16.13 24.24
C ILE A 251 -13.45 17.14 23.25
N LEU A 252 -13.67 16.90 21.94
CA LEU A 252 -13.27 17.80 20.88
C LEU A 252 -14.29 18.93 20.73
N THR A 253 -13.89 20.18 21.00
CA THR A 253 -14.74 21.37 20.92
C THR A 253 -14.64 22.04 19.55
N SER A 254 -13.44 22.08 18.96
CA SER A 254 -13.19 22.60 17.60
C SER A 254 -12.32 21.61 16.84
N PRO A 255 -12.67 21.31 15.57
CA PRO A 255 -13.85 21.75 14.82
C PRO A 255 -15.15 21.12 15.34
N ALA A 256 -16.26 21.86 15.24
CA ALA A 256 -17.58 21.37 15.69
C ALA A 256 -18.17 20.29 14.76
N GLN A 257 -17.75 20.25 13.50
CA GLN A 257 -18.14 19.26 12.49
C GLN A 257 -16.91 18.76 11.74
N ASP A 258 -17.07 17.73 10.94
CA ASP A 258 -16.04 17.26 10.02
C ASP A 258 -15.68 18.37 9.03
N VAL A 259 -14.39 18.54 8.76
CA VAL A 259 -13.91 19.57 7.84
C VAL A 259 -13.68 18.95 6.48
N VAL A 260 -14.50 19.36 5.52
CA VAL A 260 -14.36 18.94 4.12
C VAL A 260 -13.19 19.68 3.49
N ILE A 261 -12.32 18.94 2.80
CA ILE A 261 -11.14 19.42 2.09
C ILE A 261 -11.36 19.21 0.59
N ALA A 262 -11.30 20.26 -0.21
CA ALA A 262 -11.44 20.13 -1.66
C ALA A 262 -10.28 19.32 -2.26
N ALA A 263 -10.49 18.72 -3.42
CA ALA A 263 -9.53 17.80 -4.04
C ALA A 263 -8.14 18.42 -4.31
N ASP A 264 -8.08 19.75 -4.52
CA ASP A 264 -6.86 20.53 -4.74
C ASP A 264 -6.38 21.26 -3.46
N GLU A 265 -6.98 20.96 -2.31
CA GLU A 265 -6.61 21.51 -1.01
C GLU A 265 -5.86 20.50 -0.15
N ALA A 266 -5.00 21.02 0.74
CA ALA A 266 -4.32 20.27 1.81
C ALA A 266 -4.77 20.76 3.18
N ALA A 267 -5.07 19.85 4.10
CA ALA A 267 -5.33 20.20 5.50
C ALA A 267 -4.01 20.53 6.22
N SER A 268 -4.03 21.58 7.03
CA SER A 268 -2.94 21.93 7.94
C SER A 268 -3.49 22.26 9.33
N ILE A 269 -2.74 21.92 10.37
CA ILE A 269 -3.12 22.23 11.75
C ILE A 269 -2.55 23.58 12.14
N GLY A 270 -3.43 24.50 12.49
CA GLY A 270 -3.11 25.83 13.03
C GLY A 270 -2.85 25.79 14.53
N ALA A 271 -3.55 26.63 15.28
CA ALA A 271 -3.47 26.64 16.73
C ALA A 271 -4.11 25.38 17.32
N VAL A 272 -3.40 24.75 18.27
CA VAL A 272 -3.91 23.58 19.02
C VAL A 272 -4.01 24.00 20.47
N LYS A 273 -5.25 24.11 20.98
CA LYS A 273 -5.54 24.45 22.36
C LYS A 273 -6.08 23.22 23.10
N LEU A 274 -5.21 22.58 23.86
CA LEU A 274 -5.60 21.46 24.71
C LEU A 274 -5.73 21.95 26.17
N THR A 275 -6.81 21.59 26.83
CA THR A 275 -7.09 21.94 28.24
C THR A 275 -7.20 20.66 29.05
N LEU A 276 -6.52 20.61 30.19
CA LEU A 276 -6.66 19.50 31.14
C LEU A 276 -7.98 19.64 31.89
N GLY A 277 -8.89 18.66 31.75
CA GLY A 277 -10.17 18.60 32.45
C GLY A 277 -10.06 17.96 33.83
N GLY A 278 -8.94 17.27 34.11
CA GLY A 278 -8.70 16.55 35.36
C GLY A 278 -8.15 15.15 35.13
N ARG A 279 -8.19 14.33 36.17
CA ARG A 279 -7.86 12.90 36.12
C ARG A 279 -9.10 12.10 36.52
N ASP A 280 -9.33 10.99 35.84
CA ASP A 280 -10.52 10.15 36.05
C ASP A 280 -10.17 8.68 35.68
N TYR A 281 -11.02 7.71 36.10
CA TYR A 281 -10.87 6.28 35.87
C TYR A 281 -11.70 5.84 34.66
#